data_74eda77c3a4f6f1b0bb0c01318da3821
#
_entry.id   74eda77c3a4f6f1b0bb0c01318da3821
#
_cell.length_a   1.000
_cell.length_b   1.000
_cell.length_c   1.000
_cell.angle_alpha   90.00
_cell.angle_beta   90.00
_cell.angle_gamma   90.00
#
_symmetry.space_group_name_H-M   'P 1'
#
loop_
_entity.id
_entity.type
_entity.pdbx_description
1 polymer ?
#
loop_
_entity_poly.entity_id
_entity_poly.type
_entity_poly.pdbx_seq_one_letter_code
_entity_poly.pdbx_strand_id
1 'polypeptide(L)'
;MNEIRNLINITDFTVEEIDELIRVADDIVENHSAYEDICAHKKLGTLFFEPSTRTRLSFEAAMLELGGSVLGFSEAGSSSAAKGESVSDTIRTVGCYVDIIAMRHPKEGAPIVGAQRTTVPIINAGDGGHFHPTQTLTDLLTIKRKKGRLDNMTVGLCGDLKFGRTVHSLIEAMLRYQNIKFVLISPQELQVPEYVKEKMDAAGAEWVEVESLDEAMPELDILYMTRVQRERFFNEEDYIRLKDSYILNLEKLENAKKDLTIMHPLPRVNEISVEVDDDPRACYFFQALCGKHIRMALILFLLGIKRA
;
A
#
# COMPACT_ATOMS: atom_id res chain seq x y z
N MET A 1 -15.26 15.35 -23.24
CA MET A 1 -15.18 14.10 -22.46
C MET A 1 -14.24 14.39 -21.31
N ASN A 2 -14.69 14.20 -20.06
CA ASN A 2 -13.77 14.35 -18.93
C ASN A 2 -12.67 13.29 -19.06
N GLU A 3 -11.43 13.71 -18.83
CA GLU A 3 -10.27 12.81 -18.85
C GLU A 3 -10.47 11.73 -17.77
N ILE A 4 -10.29 10.45 -18.16
CA ILE A 4 -10.43 9.33 -17.24
C ILE A 4 -9.24 9.38 -16.28
N ARG A 5 -9.54 9.49 -14.97
CA ARG A 5 -8.53 9.45 -13.91
C ARG A 5 -8.24 8.01 -13.54
N ASN A 6 -6.97 7.68 -13.41
CA ASN A 6 -6.46 6.39 -12.98
C ASN A 6 -5.59 6.56 -11.73
N LEU A 7 -5.32 5.49 -11.00
CA LEU A 7 -4.27 5.44 -10.00
C LEU A 7 -3.28 4.33 -10.37
N ILE A 8 -2.21 4.68 -11.04
CA ILE A 8 -1.12 3.75 -11.42
C ILE A 8 0.06 3.88 -10.45
N ASN A 9 0.45 5.12 -10.14
CA ASN A 9 1.44 5.46 -9.14
C ASN A 9 0.84 6.45 -8.13
N ILE A 10 1.41 6.54 -6.93
CA ILE A 10 0.98 7.52 -5.91
C ILE A 10 1.16 8.96 -6.37
N THR A 11 2.11 9.22 -7.25
CA THR A 11 2.37 10.53 -7.85
C THR A 11 1.34 10.98 -8.89
N ASP A 12 0.42 10.12 -9.31
CA ASP A 12 -0.71 10.49 -10.17
C ASP A 12 -1.70 11.42 -9.44
N PHE A 13 -1.65 11.44 -8.11
CA PHE A 13 -2.47 12.29 -7.27
C PHE A 13 -1.62 13.38 -6.61
N THR A 14 -2.18 14.58 -6.50
CA THR A 14 -1.56 15.67 -5.73
C THR A 14 -1.68 15.41 -4.23
N VAL A 15 -0.94 16.16 -3.41
CA VAL A 15 -1.06 16.06 -1.93
C VAL A 15 -2.47 16.41 -1.50
N GLU A 16 -3.05 17.45 -2.09
CA GLU A 16 -4.42 17.91 -1.80
C GLU A 16 -5.46 16.84 -2.15
N GLU A 17 -5.27 16.09 -3.24
CA GLU A 17 -6.14 14.98 -3.62
C GLU A 17 -6.00 13.80 -2.64
N ILE A 18 -4.79 13.53 -2.16
CA ILE A 18 -4.56 12.51 -1.12
C ILE A 18 -5.20 12.93 0.20
N ASP A 19 -5.04 14.19 0.59
CA ASP A 19 -5.68 14.72 1.81
C ASP A 19 -7.21 14.68 1.72
N GLU A 20 -7.78 14.95 0.53
CA GLU A 20 -9.21 14.80 0.28
C GLU A 20 -9.66 13.32 0.38
N LEU A 21 -8.89 12.38 -0.16
CA LEU A 21 -9.17 10.95 0.00
C LEU A 21 -9.17 10.52 1.48
N ILE A 22 -8.20 11.02 2.26
CA ILE A 22 -8.11 10.77 3.71
C ILE A 22 -9.35 11.33 4.40
N ARG A 23 -9.74 12.58 4.10
CA ARG A 23 -10.93 13.23 4.66
C ARG A 23 -12.20 12.46 4.35
N VAL A 24 -12.37 12.01 3.09
CA VAL A 24 -13.52 11.19 2.69
C VAL A 24 -13.50 9.83 3.40
N ALA A 25 -12.33 9.21 3.56
CA ALA A 25 -12.21 7.95 4.29
C ALA A 25 -12.57 8.09 5.78
N ASP A 26 -12.30 9.24 6.40
CA ASP A 26 -12.72 9.54 7.76
C ASP A 26 -14.23 9.79 7.84
N ASP A 27 -14.79 10.57 6.90
CA ASP A 27 -16.24 10.81 6.81
C ASP A 27 -17.03 9.50 6.59
N ILE A 28 -16.51 8.56 5.79
CA ILE A 28 -17.13 7.22 5.63
C ILE A 28 -17.24 6.48 6.96
N VAL A 29 -16.25 6.59 7.84
CA VAL A 29 -16.29 5.92 9.15
C VAL A 29 -17.28 6.59 10.09
N GLU A 30 -17.31 7.93 10.09
CA GLU A 30 -18.19 8.72 10.96
C GLU A 30 -19.66 8.65 10.52
N ASN A 31 -19.92 8.57 9.24
CA ASN A 31 -21.23 8.66 8.61
C ASN A 31 -21.55 7.45 7.72
N HIS A 32 -21.17 6.24 8.15
CA HIS A 32 -21.21 5.01 7.35
C HIS A 32 -22.54 4.80 6.61
N SER A 33 -23.67 4.96 7.28
CA SER A 33 -25.01 4.76 6.69
C SER A 33 -25.32 5.67 5.49
N ALA A 34 -24.66 6.83 5.39
CA ALA A 34 -24.81 7.72 4.24
C ALA A 34 -24.08 7.23 2.98
N TYR A 35 -23.26 6.18 3.11
CA TYR A 35 -22.48 5.61 2.01
C TYR A 35 -22.93 4.22 1.56
N GLU A 36 -23.81 3.55 2.31
CA GLU A 36 -24.19 2.14 2.07
C GLU A 36 -24.78 1.87 0.68
N ASP A 37 -25.41 2.85 0.05
CA ASP A 37 -26.02 2.73 -1.29
C ASP A 37 -25.44 3.71 -2.32
N ILE A 38 -24.36 4.42 -1.99
CA ILE A 38 -23.83 5.51 -2.84
C ILE A 38 -23.31 5.01 -4.19
N CYS A 39 -22.87 3.74 -4.25
CA CYS A 39 -22.46 3.04 -5.46
C CYS A 39 -23.52 2.03 -5.96
N ALA A 40 -24.80 2.21 -5.61
CA ALA A 40 -25.87 1.35 -6.12
C ALA A 40 -25.78 1.25 -7.65
N HIS A 41 -25.87 0.03 -8.19
CA HIS A 41 -25.75 -0.30 -9.62
C HIS A 41 -24.33 -0.11 -10.23
N LYS A 42 -23.31 0.29 -9.46
CA LYS A 42 -21.92 0.32 -9.92
C LYS A 42 -21.24 -1.03 -9.74
N LYS A 43 -20.30 -1.35 -10.62
CA LYS A 43 -19.57 -2.61 -10.63
C LYS A 43 -18.07 -2.37 -10.61
N LEU A 44 -17.39 -3.03 -9.67
CA LEU A 44 -15.92 -3.09 -9.61
C LEU A 44 -15.43 -4.39 -10.26
N GLY A 45 -14.51 -4.26 -11.22
CA GLY A 45 -13.72 -5.39 -11.72
C GLY A 45 -12.53 -5.66 -10.84
N THR A 46 -12.40 -6.86 -10.23
CA THR A 46 -11.19 -7.27 -9.48
C THR A 46 -10.41 -8.28 -10.32
N LEU A 47 -9.37 -7.78 -11.04
CA LEU A 47 -8.59 -8.58 -11.98
C LEU A 47 -7.22 -8.92 -11.39
N PHE A 48 -7.14 -10.03 -10.69
CA PHE A 48 -5.93 -10.47 -10.01
C PHE A 48 -5.25 -11.58 -10.81
N PHE A 49 -4.23 -11.21 -11.61
CA PHE A 49 -3.42 -12.13 -12.39
C PHE A 49 -2.37 -12.87 -11.55
N GLU A 50 -2.12 -12.39 -10.33
CA GLU A 50 -1.38 -13.09 -9.29
C GLU A 50 -2.18 -13.09 -7.97
N PRO A 51 -2.06 -14.14 -7.14
CA PRO A 51 -2.82 -14.24 -5.88
C PRO A 51 -2.54 -13.09 -4.92
N SER A 52 -3.59 -12.52 -4.36
CA SER A 52 -3.50 -11.52 -3.27
C SER A 52 -4.78 -11.51 -2.45
N THR A 53 -4.79 -12.23 -1.34
CA THR A 53 -5.99 -12.37 -0.49
C THR A 53 -6.42 -11.02 0.08
N ARG A 54 -5.53 -10.32 0.80
CA ARG A 54 -5.88 -9.07 1.51
C ARG A 54 -6.30 -7.95 0.57
N THR A 55 -5.51 -7.68 -0.47
CA THR A 55 -5.81 -6.57 -1.39
C THR A 55 -7.13 -6.80 -2.11
N ARG A 56 -7.35 -8.02 -2.61
CA ARG A 56 -8.59 -8.38 -3.31
C ARG A 56 -9.80 -8.25 -2.39
N LEU A 57 -9.80 -8.94 -1.25
CA LEU A 57 -10.92 -8.89 -0.30
C LEU A 57 -11.20 -7.48 0.21
N SER A 58 -10.17 -6.66 0.39
CA SER A 58 -10.33 -5.26 0.80
C SER A 58 -11.03 -4.40 -0.26
N PHE A 59 -10.71 -4.59 -1.56
CA PHE A 59 -11.42 -3.91 -2.64
C PHE A 59 -12.87 -4.40 -2.79
N GLU A 60 -13.07 -5.72 -2.70
CA GLU A 60 -14.39 -6.32 -2.78
C GLU A 60 -15.28 -5.83 -1.62
N ALA A 61 -14.76 -5.88 -0.38
CA ALA A 61 -15.46 -5.35 0.79
C ALA A 61 -15.77 -3.85 0.65
N ALA A 62 -14.81 -3.05 0.15
CA ALA A 62 -15.01 -1.62 -0.06
C ALA A 62 -16.16 -1.33 -1.02
N MET A 63 -16.23 -2.04 -2.16
CA MET A 63 -17.29 -1.82 -3.13
C MET A 63 -18.66 -2.31 -2.63
N LEU A 64 -18.69 -3.46 -1.93
CA LEU A 64 -19.91 -4.00 -1.36
C LEU A 64 -20.49 -3.10 -0.26
N GLU A 65 -19.63 -2.54 0.62
CA GLU A 65 -20.09 -1.60 1.65
C GLU A 65 -20.57 -0.26 1.08
N LEU A 66 -20.18 0.09 -0.14
CA LEU A 66 -20.72 1.24 -0.87
C LEU A 66 -22.02 0.91 -1.63
N GLY A 67 -22.56 -0.30 -1.49
CA GLY A 67 -23.80 -0.75 -2.17
C GLY A 67 -23.59 -1.20 -3.61
N GLY A 68 -22.36 -1.33 -4.08
CA GLY A 68 -22.04 -1.78 -5.43
C GLY A 68 -21.92 -3.30 -5.54
N SER A 69 -21.45 -3.77 -6.69
CA SER A 69 -21.24 -5.18 -6.99
C SER A 69 -19.83 -5.45 -7.48
N VAL A 70 -19.37 -6.69 -7.40
CA VAL A 70 -18.03 -7.09 -7.78
C VAL A 70 -18.06 -8.22 -8.81
N LEU A 71 -17.20 -8.11 -9.83
CA LEU A 71 -16.94 -9.14 -10.83
C LEU A 71 -15.41 -9.31 -10.95
N GLY A 72 -14.93 -10.54 -11.10
CA GLY A 72 -13.49 -10.68 -11.30
C GLY A 72 -12.98 -12.11 -11.14
N PHE A 73 -11.65 -12.22 -11.10
CA PHE A 73 -10.93 -13.48 -10.89
C PHE A 73 -9.74 -13.27 -9.93
N SER A 74 -9.28 -14.36 -9.30
CA SER A 74 -8.25 -14.34 -8.24
C SER A 74 -6.85 -14.74 -8.71
N GLU A 75 -6.74 -15.29 -9.93
CA GLU A 75 -5.50 -15.76 -10.53
C GLU A 75 -5.66 -15.89 -12.05
N ALA A 76 -4.53 -15.80 -12.77
CA ALA A 76 -4.54 -15.93 -14.24
C ALA A 76 -5.08 -17.28 -14.71
N GLY A 77 -4.82 -18.35 -13.96
CA GLY A 77 -5.25 -19.72 -14.29
C GLY A 77 -6.77 -19.91 -14.35
N SER A 78 -7.54 -19.08 -13.63
CA SER A 78 -9.02 -19.08 -13.62
C SER A 78 -9.65 -18.16 -14.66
N SER A 79 -8.85 -17.56 -15.56
CA SER A 79 -9.31 -16.60 -16.56
C SER A 79 -8.87 -16.99 -17.98
N SER A 80 -9.33 -16.23 -18.98
CA SER A 80 -8.91 -16.40 -20.38
C SER A 80 -7.40 -16.15 -20.60
N ALA A 81 -6.71 -15.52 -19.65
CA ALA A 81 -5.25 -15.38 -19.68
C ALA A 81 -4.53 -16.75 -19.73
N ALA A 82 -5.11 -17.79 -19.12
CA ALA A 82 -4.63 -19.16 -19.20
C ALA A 82 -4.63 -19.73 -20.63
N LYS A 83 -5.44 -19.15 -21.53
CA LYS A 83 -5.53 -19.51 -22.95
C LYS A 83 -4.66 -18.61 -23.84
N GLY A 84 -3.87 -17.69 -23.24
CA GLY A 84 -3.01 -16.76 -23.97
C GLY A 84 -3.67 -15.42 -24.33
N GLU A 85 -4.83 -15.08 -23.75
CA GLU A 85 -5.43 -13.77 -23.95
C GLU A 85 -4.51 -12.67 -23.41
N SER A 86 -4.36 -11.60 -24.19
CA SER A 86 -3.52 -10.47 -23.80
C SER A 86 -4.18 -9.65 -22.68
N VAL A 87 -3.36 -8.99 -21.83
CA VAL A 87 -3.85 -8.03 -20.83
C VAL A 87 -4.75 -6.98 -21.47
N SER A 88 -4.36 -6.49 -22.67
CA SER A 88 -5.14 -5.50 -23.43
C SER A 88 -6.55 -5.99 -23.75
N ASP A 89 -6.68 -7.23 -24.22
CA ASP A 89 -7.99 -7.77 -24.60
C ASP A 89 -8.84 -8.08 -23.37
N THR A 90 -8.23 -8.63 -22.31
CA THR A 90 -8.92 -8.85 -21.04
C THR A 90 -9.49 -7.53 -20.48
N ILE A 91 -8.69 -6.46 -20.44
CA ILE A 91 -9.12 -5.15 -19.92
C ILE A 91 -10.22 -4.54 -20.78
N ARG A 92 -10.11 -4.62 -22.11
CA ARG A 92 -11.16 -4.11 -23.01
C ARG A 92 -12.46 -4.86 -22.84
N THR A 93 -12.40 -6.17 -22.71
CA THR A 93 -13.57 -7.03 -22.54
C THR A 93 -14.25 -6.74 -21.19
N VAL A 94 -13.48 -6.74 -20.10
CA VAL A 94 -14.01 -6.49 -18.75
C VAL A 94 -14.53 -5.06 -18.62
N GLY A 95 -13.87 -4.09 -19.26
CA GLY A 95 -14.34 -2.70 -19.30
C GLY A 95 -15.75 -2.52 -19.91
N CYS A 96 -16.25 -3.51 -20.68
CA CYS A 96 -17.64 -3.53 -21.15
C CYS A 96 -18.65 -3.92 -20.05
N TYR A 97 -18.20 -4.48 -18.92
CA TYR A 97 -19.05 -5.07 -17.89
C TYR A 97 -19.04 -4.33 -16.57
N VAL A 98 -18.02 -3.49 -16.33
CA VAL A 98 -17.77 -2.82 -15.05
C VAL A 98 -17.60 -1.31 -15.22
N ASP A 99 -17.70 -0.57 -14.12
CA ASP A 99 -17.54 0.89 -14.07
C ASP A 99 -16.13 1.32 -13.66
N ILE A 100 -15.38 0.45 -12.98
CA ILE A 100 -14.01 0.68 -12.48
C ILE A 100 -13.27 -0.66 -12.33
N ILE A 101 -11.97 -0.68 -12.50
CA ILE A 101 -11.15 -1.90 -12.42
C ILE A 101 -10.02 -1.73 -11.40
N ALA A 102 -9.93 -2.65 -10.45
CA ALA A 102 -8.73 -2.86 -9.62
C ALA A 102 -7.93 -4.04 -10.21
N MET A 103 -6.71 -3.76 -10.67
CA MET A 103 -5.88 -4.72 -11.39
C MET A 103 -4.59 -5.00 -10.61
N ARG A 104 -4.28 -6.30 -10.40
CA ARG A 104 -2.99 -6.77 -9.90
C ARG A 104 -2.33 -7.71 -10.91
N HIS A 105 -1.04 -7.45 -11.22
CA HIS A 105 -0.34 -8.20 -12.26
C HIS A 105 1.11 -8.48 -11.88
N PRO A 106 1.69 -9.67 -12.22
CA PRO A 106 3.10 -9.96 -11.93
C PRO A 106 4.09 -9.15 -12.78
N LYS A 107 3.68 -8.67 -13.96
CA LYS A 107 4.53 -7.87 -14.85
C LYS A 107 4.37 -6.38 -14.55
N GLU A 108 5.49 -5.72 -14.39
CA GLU A 108 5.58 -4.26 -14.24
C GLU A 108 4.99 -3.53 -15.44
N GLY A 109 4.29 -2.42 -15.19
CA GLY A 109 3.66 -1.61 -16.23
C GLY A 109 2.36 -2.17 -16.84
N ALA A 110 1.93 -3.38 -16.46
CA ALA A 110 0.68 -3.93 -17.00
C ALA A 110 -0.55 -3.03 -16.72
N PRO A 111 -0.71 -2.37 -15.56
CA PRO A 111 -1.78 -1.40 -15.34
C PRO A 111 -1.71 -0.17 -16.25
N ILE A 112 -0.52 0.27 -16.65
CA ILE A 112 -0.34 1.36 -17.63
C ILE A 112 -0.94 0.95 -18.97
N VAL A 113 -0.59 -0.25 -19.45
CA VAL A 113 -1.15 -0.80 -20.69
C VAL A 113 -2.67 -0.93 -20.58
N GLY A 114 -3.17 -1.39 -19.42
CA GLY A 114 -4.60 -1.47 -19.15
C GLY A 114 -5.30 -0.12 -19.28
N ALA A 115 -4.77 0.92 -18.62
CA ALA A 115 -5.34 2.28 -18.63
C ALA A 115 -5.44 2.89 -20.03
N GLN A 116 -4.50 2.54 -20.93
CA GLN A 116 -4.52 3.01 -22.33
C GLN A 116 -5.57 2.30 -23.21
N ARG A 117 -6.21 1.25 -22.72
CA ARG A 117 -7.05 0.34 -23.52
C ARG A 117 -8.49 0.26 -23.08
N THR A 118 -8.90 1.02 -22.08
CA THR A 118 -10.26 1.04 -21.56
C THR A 118 -10.76 2.48 -21.37
N THR A 119 -12.08 2.60 -21.24
CA THR A 119 -12.78 3.85 -20.94
C THR A 119 -13.28 3.90 -19.48
N VAL A 120 -12.88 2.95 -18.65
CA VAL A 120 -13.17 2.95 -17.22
C VAL A 120 -11.90 3.15 -16.41
N PRO A 121 -11.97 3.77 -15.22
CA PRO A 121 -10.80 3.96 -14.35
C PRO A 121 -10.08 2.67 -14.02
N ILE A 122 -8.74 2.70 -14.01
CA ILE A 122 -7.87 1.62 -13.56
C ILE A 122 -7.20 2.00 -12.24
N ILE A 123 -7.24 1.07 -11.29
CA ILE A 123 -6.49 1.13 -10.04
C ILE A 123 -5.40 0.05 -10.08
N ASN A 124 -4.14 0.47 -9.95
CA ASN A 124 -3.02 -0.45 -9.75
C ASN A 124 -3.07 -1.04 -8.32
N ALA A 125 -3.46 -2.29 -8.21
CA ALA A 125 -3.49 -3.05 -6.96
C ALA A 125 -2.16 -3.82 -6.69
N GLY A 126 -1.10 -3.46 -7.43
CA GLY A 126 0.26 -4.01 -7.37
C GLY A 126 0.71 -4.59 -8.70
N ASP A 127 1.87 -4.15 -9.22
CA ASP A 127 2.46 -4.63 -10.46
C ASP A 127 3.91 -5.08 -10.26
N GLY A 128 4.11 -6.36 -10.07
CA GLY A 128 5.43 -6.97 -9.91
C GLY A 128 6.22 -6.40 -8.73
N GLY A 129 7.44 -5.93 -9.00
CA GLY A 129 8.31 -5.24 -8.03
C GLY A 129 8.16 -3.72 -8.05
N HIS A 130 7.31 -3.16 -8.89
CA HIS A 130 7.28 -1.75 -9.24
C HIS A 130 6.48 -0.92 -8.22
N PHE A 131 5.15 -0.81 -8.34
CA PHE A 131 4.32 0.05 -7.50
C PHE A 131 3.21 -0.69 -6.75
N HIS A 132 2.83 -0.13 -5.61
CA HIS A 132 1.61 -0.53 -4.90
C HIS A 132 0.91 0.70 -4.30
N PRO A 133 0.39 1.63 -5.13
CA PRO A 133 -0.09 2.93 -4.66
C PRO A 133 -1.22 2.82 -3.64
N THR A 134 -2.05 1.78 -3.72
CA THR A 134 -3.13 1.59 -2.75
C THR A 134 -2.64 1.12 -1.37
N GLN A 135 -1.46 0.51 -1.28
CA GLN A 135 -0.81 0.25 0.00
C GLN A 135 -0.28 1.57 0.57
N THR A 136 0.34 2.40 -0.25
CA THR A 136 0.81 3.72 0.18
C THR A 136 -0.33 4.59 0.73
N LEU A 137 -1.48 4.64 0.05
CA LEU A 137 -2.67 5.33 0.56
C LEU A 137 -3.16 4.76 1.90
N THR A 138 -3.10 3.42 2.05
CA THR A 138 -3.42 2.74 3.31
C THR A 138 -2.49 3.19 4.44
N ASP A 139 -1.20 3.28 4.14
CA ASP A 139 -0.16 3.66 5.09
C ASP A 139 -0.33 5.13 5.51
N LEU A 140 -0.54 6.04 4.56
CA LEU A 140 -0.80 7.45 4.84
C LEU A 140 -2.04 7.68 5.70
N LEU A 141 -3.18 7.01 5.39
CA LEU A 141 -4.38 7.08 6.22
C LEU A 141 -4.12 6.57 7.64
N THR A 142 -3.36 5.46 7.77
CA THR A 142 -3.00 4.89 9.06
C THR A 142 -2.17 5.85 9.89
N ILE A 143 -1.12 6.44 9.29
CA ILE A 143 -0.27 7.44 9.93
C ILE A 143 -1.11 8.64 10.35
N LYS A 144 -1.94 9.18 9.45
CA LYS A 144 -2.80 10.33 9.75
C LYS A 144 -3.72 10.07 10.93
N ARG A 145 -4.36 8.90 10.99
CA ARG A 145 -5.27 8.53 12.08
C ARG A 145 -4.55 8.29 13.41
N LYS A 146 -3.32 7.76 13.38
CA LYS A 146 -2.54 7.47 14.60
C LYS A 146 -1.79 8.70 15.12
N LYS A 147 -1.28 9.54 14.23
CA LYS A 147 -0.46 10.71 14.58
C LYS A 147 -1.17 12.06 14.45
N GLY A 148 -2.33 12.12 13.80
CA GLY A 148 -3.04 13.36 13.52
C GLY A 148 -2.40 14.23 12.43
N ARG A 149 -1.24 13.86 11.92
CA ARG A 149 -0.44 14.60 10.94
C ARG A 149 0.30 13.67 9.98
N LEU A 150 0.83 14.21 8.89
CA LEU A 150 1.72 13.53 7.93
C LEU A 150 3.07 14.23 7.78
N ASP A 151 3.35 15.23 8.59
CA ASP A 151 4.57 16.04 8.64
C ASP A 151 5.26 15.94 10.00
N ASN A 152 6.48 16.50 10.11
CA ASN A 152 7.23 16.63 11.36
C ASN A 152 7.37 15.30 12.12
N MET A 153 7.89 14.26 11.49
CA MET A 153 8.04 12.94 12.11
C MET A 153 9.27 12.19 11.63
N THR A 154 9.74 11.27 12.47
CA THR A 154 10.80 10.32 12.16
C THR A 154 10.19 8.97 11.78
N VAL A 155 10.45 8.53 10.55
CA VAL A 155 9.92 7.28 9.98
C VAL A 155 11.04 6.25 9.89
N GLY A 156 10.99 5.23 10.73
CA GLY A 156 11.87 4.06 10.67
C GLY A 156 11.32 3.02 9.69
N LEU A 157 12.12 2.63 8.72
CA LEU A 157 11.81 1.58 7.76
C LEU A 157 12.77 0.42 8.02
N CYS A 158 12.23 -0.76 8.39
CA CYS A 158 13.05 -1.86 8.89
C CYS A 158 12.82 -3.16 8.12
N GLY A 159 13.90 -3.82 7.72
CA GLY A 159 13.91 -5.15 7.11
C GLY A 159 14.45 -5.17 5.68
N ASP A 160 13.68 -5.68 4.72
CA ASP A 160 14.05 -5.71 3.31
C ASP A 160 13.73 -4.39 2.62
N LEU A 161 14.68 -3.47 2.64
CA LEU A 161 14.53 -2.16 1.99
C LEU A 161 14.95 -2.17 0.52
N LYS A 162 15.67 -3.22 0.09
CA LYS A 162 16.16 -3.34 -1.29
C LYS A 162 15.05 -3.72 -2.27
N PHE A 163 14.23 -4.71 -1.91
CA PHE A 163 13.15 -5.23 -2.76
C PHE A 163 11.76 -4.77 -2.29
N GLY A 164 11.71 -3.99 -1.21
CA GLY A 164 10.52 -3.53 -0.56
C GLY A 164 9.79 -2.43 -1.33
N ARG A 165 9.04 -2.75 -2.39
CA ARG A 165 8.26 -1.77 -3.17
C ARG A 165 7.34 -0.89 -2.30
N THR A 166 6.79 -1.42 -1.20
CA THR A 166 5.95 -0.66 -0.27
C THR A 166 6.76 0.39 0.47
N VAL A 167 8.03 0.09 0.80
CA VAL A 167 8.98 1.03 1.38
C VAL A 167 9.29 2.16 0.41
N HIS A 168 9.66 1.83 -0.84
CA HIS A 168 10.01 2.83 -1.86
C HIS A 168 8.83 3.77 -2.14
N SER A 169 7.62 3.21 -2.29
CA SER A 169 6.42 4.00 -2.53
C SER A 169 6.04 4.86 -1.32
N LEU A 170 6.26 4.38 -0.08
CA LEU A 170 6.01 5.16 1.12
C LEU A 170 7.02 6.30 1.25
N ILE A 171 8.31 6.06 1.00
CA ILE A 171 9.33 7.12 0.95
C ILE A 171 8.90 8.20 -0.06
N GLU A 172 8.59 7.81 -1.30
CA GLU A 172 8.20 8.75 -2.36
C GLU A 172 6.97 9.59 -1.99
N ALA A 173 6.00 9.00 -1.31
CA ALA A 173 4.82 9.71 -0.83
C ALA A 173 5.15 10.66 0.32
N MET A 174 5.95 10.21 1.30
CA MET A 174 6.29 10.99 2.49
C MET A 174 7.25 12.15 2.17
N LEU A 175 8.10 12.04 1.13
CA LEU A 175 8.94 13.14 0.64
C LEU A 175 8.15 14.38 0.21
N ARG A 176 6.86 14.26 0.01
CA ARG A 176 5.95 15.36 -0.37
C ARG A 176 5.40 16.15 0.82
N TYR A 177 5.68 15.67 2.04
CA TYR A 177 5.31 16.32 3.31
C TYR A 177 6.55 16.94 3.96
N GLN A 178 6.34 17.92 4.86
CA GLN A 178 7.44 18.70 5.43
C GLN A 178 8.10 17.99 6.63
N ASN A 179 9.40 18.20 6.78
CA ASN A 179 10.18 17.79 7.95
C ASN A 179 10.03 16.29 8.28
N ILE A 180 10.21 15.43 7.27
CA ILE A 180 10.27 14.00 7.43
C ILE A 180 11.73 13.58 7.53
N LYS A 181 12.08 12.87 8.61
CA LYS A 181 13.37 12.20 8.78
C LYS A 181 13.16 10.69 8.54
N PHE A 182 13.98 10.10 7.68
CA PHE A 182 13.97 8.65 7.46
C PHE A 182 15.12 7.98 8.19
N VAL A 183 14.83 6.89 8.90
CA VAL A 183 15.81 5.98 9.49
C VAL A 183 15.67 4.64 8.79
N LEU A 184 16.68 4.31 7.97
CA LEU A 184 16.70 3.13 7.12
C LEU A 184 17.43 2.00 7.83
N ILE A 185 16.69 1.03 8.34
CA ILE A 185 17.20 -0.02 9.25
C ILE A 185 17.27 -1.33 8.48
N SER A 186 18.47 -1.71 8.03
CA SER A 186 18.65 -2.93 7.23
C SER A 186 20.08 -3.45 7.30
N PRO A 187 20.30 -4.77 7.06
CA PRO A 187 21.62 -5.27 6.77
C PRO A 187 22.16 -4.62 5.48
N GLN A 188 23.48 -4.59 5.33
CA GLN A 188 24.12 -3.97 4.18
C GLN A 188 23.60 -4.50 2.83
N GLU A 189 23.28 -5.79 2.74
CA GLU A 189 22.80 -6.45 1.52
C GLU A 189 21.36 -6.09 1.15
N LEU A 190 20.58 -5.57 2.11
CA LEU A 190 19.17 -5.20 1.96
C LEU A 190 18.92 -3.71 2.06
N GLN A 191 19.94 -2.89 1.94
CA GLN A 191 19.84 -1.43 1.94
C GLN A 191 18.98 -0.91 0.78
N VAL A 192 18.41 0.26 0.98
CA VAL A 192 17.65 0.99 -0.04
C VAL A 192 18.50 1.19 -1.30
N PRO A 193 17.96 0.94 -2.51
CA PRO A 193 18.68 1.18 -3.75
C PRO A 193 19.07 2.65 -3.96
N GLU A 194 20.16 2.87 -4.67
CA GLU A 194 20.73 4.20 -4.89
C GLU A 194 19.72 5.19 -5.49
N TYR A 195 18.90 4.75 -6.45
CA TYR A 195 17.89 5.64 -7.06
C TYR A 195 16.84 6.18 -6.07
N VAL A 196 16.61 5.48 -4.94
CA VAL A 196 15.72 5.96 -3.85
C VAL A 196 16.45 6.98 -2.98
N LYS A 197 17.74 6.75 -2.70
CA LYS A 197 18.59 7.71 -1.98
C LYS A 197 18.70 9.03 -2.75
N GLU A 198 18.96 8.95 -4.06
CA GLU A 198 18.98 10.12 -4.95
C GLU A 198 17.67 10.93 -4.90
N LYS A 199 16.51 10.26 -4.80
CA LYS A 199 15.23 10.93 -4.62
C LYS A 199 15.11 11.66 -3.27
N MET A 200 15.58 11.03 -2.19
CA MET A 200 15.60 11.64 -0.86
C MET A 200 16.53 12.87 -0.83
N ASP A 201 17.72 12.75 -1.42
CA ASP A 201 18.69 13.84 -1.53
C ASP A 201 18.14 15.00 -2.38
N ALA A 202 17.54 14.70 -3.53
CA ALA A 202 16.92 15.70 -4.41
C ALA A 202 15.76 16.45 -3.74
N ALA A 203 15.03 15.78 -2.84
CA ALA A 203 13.98 16.40 -2.03
C ALA A 203 14.52 17.16 -0.80
N GLY A 204 15.82 17.08 -0.50
CA GLY A 204 16.44 17.67 0.69
C GLY A 204 15.97 17.01 2.00
N ALA A 205 15.57 15.76 1.97
CA ALA A 205 15.11 15.03 3.15
C ALA A 205 16.29 14.60 4.03
N GLU A 206 16.09 14.64 5.34
CA GLU A 206 17.05 14.07 6.30
C GLU A 206 16.87 12.54 6.32
N TRP A 207 17.96 11.81 6.14
CA TRP A 207 17.95 10.35 6.24
C TRP A 207 19.26 9.78 6.75
N VAL A 208 19.20 8.60 7.37
CA VAL A 208 20.36 7.86 7.88
C VAL A 208 20.14 6.36 7.70
N GLU A 209 21.21 5.63 7.35
CA GLU A 209 21.24 4.17 7.35
C GLU A 209 21.85 3.65 8.66
N VAL A 210 21.18 2.69 9.27
CA VAL A 210 21.65 2.00 10.49
C VAL A 210 21.39 0.49 10.37
N GLU A 211 22.19 -0.31 11.07
CA GLU A 211 22.02 -1.76 11.09
C GLU A 211 21.24 -2.23 12.34
N SER A 212 21.23 -1.42 13.41
CA SER A 212 20.61 -1.77 14.68
C SER A 212 19.22 -1.15 14.83
N LEU A 213 18.19 -2.01 14.98
CA LEU A 213 16.84 -1.57 15.33
C LEU A 213 16.80 -0.94 16.73
N ASP A 214 17.58 -1.48 17.68
CA ASP A 214 17.59 -1.02 19.07
C ASP A 214 18.16 0.39 19.20
N GLU A 215 19.17 0.74 18.36
CA GLU A 215 19.74 2.08 18.30
C GLU A 215 18.76 3.11 17.72
N ALA A 216 17.99 2.71 16.72
CA ALA A 216 17.02 3.59 16.07
C ALA A 216 15.76 3.82 16.93
N MET A 217 15.34 2.84 17.73
CA MET A 217 14.04 2.77 18.39
C MET A 217 13.63 4.05 19.16
N PRO A 218 14.52 4.70 19.96
CA PRO A 218 14.14 5.88 20.74
C PRO A 218 13.72 7.09 19.93
N GLU A 219 14.16 7.19 18.66
CA GLU A 219 13.86 8.35 17.82
C GLU A 219 12.54 8.23 17.04
N LEU A 220 12.07 7.00 16.83
CA LEU A 220 11.02 6.72 15.87
C LEU A 220 9.64 7.21 16.33
N ASP A 221 8.91 7.85 15.43
CA ASP A 221 7.48 8.10 15.55
C ASP A 221 6.67 6.99 14.86
N ILE A 222 7.20 6.48 13.74
CA ILE A 222 6.66 5.36 12.98
C ILE A 222 7.75 4.29 12.85
N LEU A 223 7.40 3.04 13.08
CA LEU A 223 8.22 1.88 12.72
C LEU A 223 7.47 1.04 11.69
N TYR A 224 7.94 1.07 10.45
CA TYR A 224 7.38 0.28 9.36
C TYR A 224 8.25 -0.96 9.16
N MET A 225 7.77 -2.11 9.64
CA MET A 225 8.44 -3.38 9.51
C MET A 225 8.12 -4.04 8.17
N THR A 226 9.10 -4.71 7.57
CA THR A 226 8.92 -5.52 6.37
C THR A 226 9.55 -6.89 6.55
N ARG A 227 8.98 -7.91 5.91
CA ARG A 227 9.58 -9.23 5.86
C ARG A 227 10.70 -9.29 4.82
N VAL A 228 11.67 -10.15 5.03
CA VAL A 228 12.64 -10.53 4.00
C VAL A 228 11.93 -11.42 2.97
N GLN A 229 11.91 -11.00 1.69
CA GLN A 229 11.12 -11.61 0.63
C GLN A 229 11.88 -12.77 -0.02
N ARG A 230 11.64 -14.03 0.42
CA ARG A 230 12.30 -15.23 -0.12
C ARG A 230 12.25 -15.30 -1.66
N GLU A 231 11.13 -14.93 -2.23
CA GLU A 231 10.85 -14.94 -3.67
C GLU A 231 11.74 -14.01 -4.50
N ARG A 232 12.55 -13.15 -3.87
CA ARG A 232 13.47 -12.21 -4.50
C ARG A 232 14.94 -12.64 -4.45
N PHE A 233 15.26 -13.72 -3.73
CA PHE A 233 16.62 -14.24 -3.62
C PHE A 233 16.90 -15.29 -4.68
N PHE A 234 18.03 -15.16 -5.37
CA PHE A 234 18.53 -16.18 -6.29
C PHE A 234 19.20 -17.35 -5.55
N ASN A 235 19.76 -17.06 -4.37
CA ASN A 235 20.43 -18.04 -3.52
C ASN A 235 19.67 -18.22 -2.21
N GLU A 236 19.31 -19.46 -1.88
CA GLU A 236 18.58 -19.80 -0.67
C GLU A 236 19.44 -19.61 0.60
N GLU A 237 20.77 -19.75 0.51
CA GLU A 237 21.70 -19.52 1.62
C GLU A 237 21.66 -18.06 2.09
N ASP A 238 21.61 -17.11 1.16
CA ASP A 238 21.50 -15.69 1.49
C ASP A 238 20.18 -15.36 2.17
N TYR A 239 19.09 -15.95 1.67
CA TYR A 239 17.79 -15.80 2.34
C TYR A 239 17.81 -16.35 3.76
N ILE A 240 18.35 -17.57 3.99
CA ILE A 240 18.42 -18.19 5.31
C ILE A 240 19.24 -17.34 6.28
N ARG A 241 20.32 -16.73 5.81
CA ARG A 241 21.19 -15.86 6.63
C ARG A 241 20.47 -14.56 7.03
N LEU A 242 19.63 -13.99 6.16
CA LEU A 242 19.05 -12.66 6.33
C LEU A 242 17.61 -12.67 6.84
N LYS A 243 16.88 -13.78 6.71
CA LYS A 243 15.44 -13.86 7.03
C LYS A 243 15.07 -13.47 8.47
N ASP A 244 16.00 -13.68 9.41
CA ASP A 244 15.80 -13.43 10.85
C ASP A 244 16.63 -12.23 11.35
N SER A 245 17.08 -11.35 10.43
CA SER A 245 17.92 -10.18 10.79
C SER A 245 17.22 -9.25 11.76
N TYR A 246 15.88 -9.12 11.65
CA TYR A 246 15.10 -8.27 12.53
C TYR A 246 13.86 -9.01 13.00
N ILE A 247 13.79 -9.24 14.31
CA ILE A 247 12.59 -9.75 14.98
C ILE A 247 12.21 -8.71 16.04
N LEU A 248 11.06 -8.08 15.84
CA LEU A 248 10.49 -7.16 16.81
C LEU A 248 9.77 -7.95 17.90
N ASN A 249 10.17 -7.74 19.15
CA ASN A 249 9.58 -8.33 20.35
C ASN A 249 9.32 -7.24 21.40
N LEU A 250 8.73 -7.59 22.54
CA LEU A 250 8.40 -6.62 23.60
C LEU A 250 9.64 -5.99 24.22
N GLU A 251 10.74 -6.73 24.37
CA GLU A 251 12.00 -6.23 24.91
C GLU A 251 12.53 -5.04 24.10
N LYS A 252 12.53 -5.16 22.77
CA LYS A 252 12.98 -4.07 21.87
C LYS A 252 12.08 -2.82 21.95
N LEU A 253 10.84 -2.99 22.38
CA LEU A 253 9.89 -1.90 22.55
C LEU A 253 10.02 -1.13 23.87
N GLU A 254 10.87 -1.59 24.80
CA GLU A 254 11.06 -0.92 26.10
C GLU A 254 11.62 0.50 25.94
N ASN A 255 12.53 0.71 24.98
CA ASN A 255 13.14 2.01 24.70
C ASN A 255 12.37 2.85 23.67
N ALA A 256 11.27 2.35 23.15
CA ALA A 256 10.46 3.07 22.16
C ALA A 256 9.62 4.18 22.77
N LYS A 257 9.29 5.19 21.97
CA LYS A 257 8.31 6.21 22.36
C LYS A 257 6.98 5.55 22.72
N LYS A 258 6.27 6.12 23.70
CA LYS A 258 4.95 5.63 24.14
C LYS A 258 3.90 5.70 23.02
N ASP A 259 4.05 6.67 22.13
CA ASP A 259 3.17 6.91 20.99
C ASP A 259 3.74 6.37 19.68
N LEU A 260 4.80 5.54 19.71
CA LEU A 260 5.30 4.85 18.52
C LEU A 260 4.13 4.16 17.79
N THR A 261 4.13 4.22 16.48
CA THR A 261 3.14 3.50 15.66
C THR A 261 3.85 2.40 14.86
N ILE A 262 3.55 1.14 15.17
CA ILE A 262 4.16 -0.02 14.53
C ILE A 262 3.26 -0.47 13.37
N MET A 263 3.80 -0.43 12.17
CA MET A 263 3.13 -0.75 10.91
C MET A 263 3.77 -1.94 10.21
N HIS A 264 2.98 -2.64 9.42
CA HIS A 264 3.45 -3.75 8.57
C HIS A 264 2.47 -3.98 7.41
N PRO A 265 2.92 -4.10 6.14
CA PRO A 265 2.02 -4.29 5.01
C PRO A 265 1.37 -5.67 4.95
N LEU A 266 1.81 -6.61 5.80
CA LEU A 266 1.39 -8.00 5.84
C LEU A 266 1.60 -8.76 4.49
N PRO A 267 1.79 -10.09 4.48
CA PRO A 267 1.81 -10.97 5.66
C PRO A 267 3.13 -10.84 6.43
N ARG A 268 3.05 -10.94 7.73
CA ARG A 268 4.24 -11.21 8.53
C ARG A 268 4.49 -12.73 8.61
N VAL A 269 5.73 -13.11 8.87
CA VAL A 269 6.13 -14.49 9.15
C VAL A 269 6.66 -14.57 10.59
N ASN A 270 7.87 -14.07 10.84
CA ASN A 270 8.54 -14.09 12.14
C ASN A 270 9.18 -12.75 12.52
N GLU A 271 9.14 -11.76 11.63
CA GLU A 271 9.75 -10.45 11.85
C GLU A 271 9.04 -9.59 12.91
N ILE A 272 7.83 -9.98 13.33
CA ILE A 272 7.16 -9.43 14.51
C ILE A 272 6.62 -10.60 15.34
N SER A 273 7.08 -10.72 16.58
CA SER A 273 6.59 -11.72 17.53
C SER A 273 5.11 -11.55 17.82
N VAL A 274 4.39 -12.67 18.02
CA VAL A 274 2.92 -12.65 18.23
C VAL A 274 2.54 -11.85 19.49
N GLU A 275 3.37 -11.85 20.51
CA GLU A 275 3.16 -11.08 21.74
C GLU A 275 3.06 -9.55 21.55
N VAL A 276 3.62 -9.04 20.43
CA VAL A 276 3.52 -7.62 20.07
C VAL A 276 2.11 -7.24 19.62
N ASP A 277 1.26 -8.21 19.26
CA ASP A 277 -0.12 -7.95 18.82
C ASP A 277 -0.97 -7.26 19.89
N ASP A 278 -0.67 -7.52 21.17
CA ASP A 278 -1.38 -6.95 22.31
C ASP A 278 -0.78 -5.59 22.78
N ASP A 279 0.34 -5.15 22.18
CA ASP A 279 0.91 -3.84 22.48
C ASP A 279 0.06 -2.74 21.81
N PRO A 280 -0.36 -1.69 22.54
CA PRO A 280 -1.20 -0.62 22.00
C PRO A 280 -0.57 0.16 20.84
N ARG A 281 0.75 0.06 20.66
CA ARG A 281 1.51 0.66 19.56
C ARG A 281 1.41 -0.15 18.26
N ALA A 282 1.07 -1.45 18.33
CA ALA A 282 0.88 -2.31 17.17
C ALA A 282 -0.38 -1.91 16.42
N CYS A 283 -0.25 -1.53 15.15
CA CYS A 283 -1.41 -1.07 14.39
C CYS A 283 -1.59 -1.74 13.01
N TYR A 284 -0.84 -2.79 12.69
CA TYR A 284 -0.87 -3.41 11.35
C TYR A 284 -2.22 -4.08 11.00
N PHE A 285 -3.03 -4.51 11.96
CA PHE A 285 -4.40 -4.95 11.70
C PHE A 285 -5.35 -3.76 11.54
N PHE A 286 -5.17 -2.69 12.32
CA PHE A 286 -5.87 -1.43 12.10
C PHE A 286 -5.50 -0.81 10.75
N GLN A 287 -4.24 -0.92 10.32
CA GLN A 287 -3.75 -0.55 8.99
C GLN A 287 -4.52 -1.31 7.89
N ALA A 288 -4.76 -2.61 8.06
CA ALA A 288 -5.56 -3.38 7.11
C ALA A 288 -7.00 -2.86 7.01
N LEU A 289 -7.61 -2.44 8.13
CA LEU A 289 -8.93 -1.80 8.15
C LEU A 289 -8.89 -0.41 7.48
N CYS A 290 -7.87 0.40 7.74
CA CYS A 290 -7.64 1.66 7.03
C CYS A 290 -7.57 1.45 5.51
N GLY A 291 -6.97 0.32 5.08
CA GLY A 291 -6.93 -0.07 3.68
C GLY A 291 -8.31 -0.23 3.04
N LYS A 292 -9.30 -0.76 3.75
CA LYS A 292 -10.68 -0.82 3.25
C LYS A 292 -11.27 0.57 3.10
N HIS A 293 -11.18 1.41 4.13
CA HIS A 293 -11.78 2.76 4.11
C HIS A 293 -11.17 3.66 3.02
N ILE A 294 -9.85 3.63 2.84
CA ILE A 294 -9.23 4.46 1.80
C ILE A 294 -9.57 3.95 0.39
N ARG A 295 -9.79 2.64 0.21
CA ARG A 295 -10.27 2.07 -1.06
C ARG A 295 -11.71 2.46 -1.35
N MET A 296 -12.57 2.60 -0.33
CA MET A 296 -13.90 3.17 -0.49
C MET A 296 -13.82 4.61 -1.01
N ALA A 297 -13.03 5.47 -0.37
CA ALA A 297 -12.81 6.85 -0.80
C ALA A 297 -12.23 6.93 -2.23
N LEU A 298 -11.24 6.07 -2.55
CA LEU A 298 -10.62 6.00 -3.87
C LEU A 298 -11.62 5.60 -4.96
N ILE A 299 -12.47 4.62 -4.71
CA ILE A 299 -13.53 4.21 -5.65
C ILE A 299 -14.46 5.38 -5.94
N LEU A 300 -14.93 6.07 -4.91
CA LEU A 300 -15.80 7.24 -5.05
C LEU A 300 -15.13 8.37 -5.86
N PHE A 301 -13.88 8.66 -5.53
CA PHE A 301 -13.09 9.70 -6.21
C PHE A 301 -12.96 9.41 -7.72
N LEU A 302 -12.55 8.20 -8.08
CA LEU A 302 -12.33 7.80 -9.48
C LEU A 302 -13.64 7.68 -10.28
N LEU A 303 -14.74 7.32 -9.63
CA LEU A 303 -16.06 7.32 -10.24
C LEU A 303 -16.70 8.73 -10.30
N GLY A 304 -16.07 9.74 -9.71
CA GLY A 304 -16.62 11.10 -9.63
C GLY A 304 -17.88 11.21 -8.77
N ILE A 305 -18.06 10.28 -7.81
CA ILE A 305 -19.22 10.25 -6.93
C ILE A 305 -18.89 11.04 -5.66
N LYS A 306 -19.75 12.00 -5.35
CA LYS A 306 -19.65 12.81 -4.12
C LYS A 306 -20.90 12.59 -3.29
N ARG A 307 -20.73 12.59 -1.97
CA ARG A 307 -21.85 12.69 -1.04
C ARG A 307 -22.54 14.04 -1.25
N ALA A 308 -23.85 14.02 -1.38
CA ALA A 308 -24.69 15.21 -1.51
C ALA A 308 -24.72 16.04 -0.21
#